data_22d49e5b2da50cc7e47e0dc6be59a6a4
#
_entry.id   22d49e5b2da50cc7e47e0dc6be59a6a4
#
_cell.length_a   1.000
_cell.length_b   1.000
_cell.length_c   1.000
_cell.angle_alpha   90.00
_cell.angle_beta   90.00
_cell.angle_gamma   90.00
#
_symmetry.space_group_name_H-M   'P 1'
#
loop_
_entity.id
_entity.type
_entity.pdbx_description
1 polymer ?
#
loop_
_entity_poly.entity_id
_entity_poly.type
_entity_poly.pdbx_seq_one_letter_code
_entity_poly.pdbx_strand_id
1 'polypeptide(L)'
;MKTFARVVRRYVLATAAVILLLMLLSVVAMIALGYYYGTVSNTLRYSSSQVANSLRRDAAGEFVFEEQPAEAWLEGYAWAMVLDDAGQVIWQYDLPAELDHTYTVTEVASFTRWYLEDYPVFCQIRDYGMLVLGVPQDSVVRYNFYSNPVLIDAIIKNSGRVLVTVLVLIFISFLLVSWRSTRSLQSVTEGLDILAGGGTVDLPTKGFTGELARRLNQTSEQLRRRNEIIQRRDEARTNWIAGVSHDIRTPLSLIMGWAEQLQRDPSLPQAARGKAGGIRDQSEKIRALVEDLNLTSKLQYGAQPLRREPAHAGPLLRSLVADFCNGPLAERCQVELDVHPDAETAGVEVDRALLARAVENILGNSVRHNEADVHCTVTAEAEEKALRVILADDGAGYPAAVLHVLHGGEQGDNPPHILGLHVVEQIMQAHGGTAEFDQNEPHGSRVILTLPIT
;
A
#
# COMPACT_ATOMS: atom_id res chain seq x y z
N MET A 1 -7.99 2.60 1.52
CA MET A 1 -8.00 3.25 2.85
C MET A 1 -8.78 2.50 3.93
N LYS A 2 -10.09 2.28 3.82
CA LYS A 2 -10.90 1.60 4.88
C LYS A 2 -10.42 0.17 5.25
N THR A 3 -9.77 -0.54 4.34
CA THR A 3 -9.28 -1.91 4.56
C THR A 3 -7.99 -1.94 5.37
N PHE A 4 -7.03 -1.04 5.08
CA PHE A 4 -5.77 -0.93 5.81
C PHE A 4 -5.98 -0.48 7.26
N ALA A 5 -6.80 0.56 7.48
CA ALA A 5 -7.17 1.02 8.82
C ALA A 5 -7.86 -0.08 9.65
N ARG A 6 -8.65 -0.98 9.03
CA ARG A 6 -9.23 -2.17 9.68
C ARG A 6 -8.17 -3.18 10.10
N VAL A 7 -7.18 -3.44 9.25
CA VAL A 7 -6.09 -4.38 9.56
C VAL A 7 -5.24 -3.86 10.72
N VAL A 8 -4.82 -2.59 10.66
CA VAL A 8 -4.05 -1.95 11.74
C VAL A 8 -4.83 -1.96 13.05
N ARG A 9 -6.12 -1.60 13.04
CA ARG A 9 -6.97 -1.65 14.24
C ARG A 9 -7.10 -3.06 14.81
N ARG A 10 -7.25 -4.09 13.95
CA ARG A 10 -7.29 -5.50 14.39
C ARG A 10 -5.97 -5.95 14.99
N TYR A 11 -4.85 -5.55 14.40
CA TYR A 11 -3.52 -5.87 14.92
C TYR A 11 -3.28 -5.23 16.29
N VAL A 12 -3.62 -3.95 16.43
CA VAL A 12 -3.54 -3.21 17.70
C VAL A 12 -4.42 -3.85 18.78
N LEU A 13 -5.66 -4.19 18.46
CA LEU A 13 -6.57 -4.86 19.40
C LEU A 13 -6.07 -6.28 19.76
N ALA A 14 -5.53 -7.02 18.81
CA ALA A 14 -4.96 -8.34 19.07
C ALA A 14 -3.72 -8.26 19.97
N THR A 15 -2.84 -7.29 19.75
CA THR A 15 -1.65 -7.07 20.60
C THR A 15 -2.04 -6.65 22.02
N ALA A 16 -3.05 -5.78 22.15
CA ALA A 16 -3.60 -5.39 23.44
C ALA A 16 -4.20 -6.60 24.18
N ALA A 17 -4.97 -7.43 23.49
CA ALA A 17 -5.56 -8.65 24.05
C ALA A 17 -4.51 -9.65 24.50
N VAL A 18 -3.42 -9.84 23.73
CA VAL A 18 -2.31 -10.70 24.09
C VAL A 18 -1.55 -10.19 25.34
N ILE A 19 -1.29 -8.88 25.42
CA ILE A 19 -0.65 -8.28 26.60
C ILE A 19 -1.54 -8.47 27.84
N LEU A 20 -2.83 -8.24 27.72
CA LEU A 20 -3.80 -8.40 28.82
C LEU A 20 -3.92 -9.87 29.24
N LEU A 21 -3.90 -10.80 28.30
CA LEU A 21 -3.87 -12.24 28.57
C LEU A 21 -2.59 -12.66 29.29
N LEU A 22 -1.42 -12.20 28.85
CA LEU A 22 -0.14 -12.49 29.47
C LEU A 22 -0.07 -11.93 30.90
N MET A 23 -0.61 -10.72 31.15
CA MET A 23 -0.72 -10.16 32.49
C MET A 23 -1.65 -10.99 33.39
N LEU A 24 -2.81 -11.40 32.90
CA LEU A 24 -3.72 -12.26 33.63
C LEU A 24 -3.04 -13.61 33.96
N LEU A 25 -2.35 -14.19 32.99
CA LEU A 25 -1.64 -15.45 33.14
C LEU A 25 -0.50 -15.34 34.17
N SER A 26 0.22 -14.21 34.21
CA SER A 26 1.27 -13.96 35.20
C SER A 26 0.70 -13.83 36.63
N VAL A 27 -0.46 -13.19 36.80
CA VAL A 27 -1.14 -13.08 38.09
C VAL A 27 -1.63 -14.46 38.53
N VAL A 28 -2.24 -15.23 37.65
CA VAL A 28 -2.69 -16.61 37.94
C VAL A 28 -1.50 -17.51 38.27
N ALA A 29 -0.39 -17.39 37.51
CA ALA A 29 0.81 -18.15 37.78
C ALA A 29 1.42 -17.81 39.14
N MET A 30 1.43 -16.53 39.53
CA MET A 30 1.93 -16.07 40.83
C MET A 30 1.06 -16.61 41.98
N ILE A 31 -0.26 -16.60 41.85
CA ILE A 31 -1.22 -17.18 42.80
C ILE A 31 -1.02 -18.69 42.89
N ALA A 32 -0.93 -19.39 41.74
CA ALA A 32 -0.71 -20.83 41.69
C ALA A 32 0.64 -21.24 42.30
N LEU A 33 1.69 -20.48 42.04
CA LEU A 33 3.01 -20.67 42.62
C LEU A 33 2.97 -20.47 44.14
N GLY A 34 2.31 -19.42 44.62
CA GLY A 34 2.12 -19.18 46.06
C GLY A 34 1.34 -20.29 46.74
N TYR A 35 0.27 -20.80 46.07
CA TYR A 35 -0.49 -21.94 46.56
C TYR A 35 0.34 -23.24 46.57
N TYR A 36 1.09 -23.53 45.47
CA TYR A 36 1.95 -24.71 45.35
C TYR A 36 3.04 -24.72 46.40
N TYR A 37 3.80 -23.65 46.56
CA TYR A 37 4.84 -23.57 47.61
C TYR A 37 4.26 -23.53 49.00
N GLY A 38 3.10 -22.92 49.21
CA GLY A 38 2.40 -22.98 50.52
C GLY A 38 1.91 -24.36 50.92
N THR A 39 1.55 -25.21 49.95
CA THR A 39 1.12 -26.60 50.22
C THR A 39 2.26 -27.59 50.29
N VAL A 40 3.31 -27.42 49.46
CA VAL A 40 4.47 -28.33 49.43
C VAL A 40 5.43 -28.06 50.61
N SER A 41 5.49 -26.84 51.15
CA SER A 41 6.32 -26.52 52.32
C SER A 41 5.72 -27.00 53.64
N ASN A 42 4.50 -27.52 53.68
CA ASN A 42 3.91 -28.11 54.87
C ASN A 42 4.29 -29.60 54.97
N THR A 43 5.59 -29.86 55.21
CA THR A 43 6.09 -31.22 55.48
C THR A 43 5.63 -31.73 56.83
N LEU A 44 5.06 -30.87 57.68
CA LEU A 44 4.55 -31.22 58.98
C LEU A 44 3.09 -31.70 58.82
N ARG A 45 2.85 -32.96 59.19
CA ARG A 45 1.50 -33.54 59.16
C ARG A 45 0.57 -32.89 60.20
N TYR A 46 1.12 -32.57 61.35
CA TYR A 46 0.41 -31.90 62.45
C TYR A 46 1.13 -30.61 62.86
N SER A 47 0.37 -29.58 63.16
CA SER A 47 0.94 -28.34 63.69
C SER A 47 1.50 -28.53 65.10
N SER A 48 2.47 -27.70 65.46
CA SER A 48 3.08 -27.76 66.81
C SER A 48 2.04 -27.65 67.93
N SER A 49 0.95 -26.93 67.74
CA SER A 49 -0.13 -26.81 68.71
C SER A 49 -0.98 -28.09 68.81
N GLN A 50 -1.19 -28.82 67.70
CA GLN A 50 -1.90 -30.10 67.72
C GLN A 50 -1.06 -31.17 68.44
N VAL A 51 0.23 -31.24 68.12
CA VAL A 51 1.17 -32.15 68.81
C VAL A 51 1.20 -31.85 70.33
N ALA A 52 1.26 -30.56 70.72
CA ALA A 52 1.24 -30.19 72.12
C ALA A 52 -0.05 -30.53 72.88
N ASN A 53 -1.20 -30.51 72.13
CA ASN A 53 -2.48 -30.86 72.72
C ASN A 53 -2.70 -32.37 72.88
N SER A 54 -2.02 -33.20 72.05
CA SER A 54 -2.14 -34.66 72.09
C SER A 54 -1.18 -35.29 73.09
N LEU A 55 -0.14 -34.56 73.55
CA LEU A 55 0.81 -35.05 74.54
C LEU A 55 0.25 -34.85 75.96
N ARG A 56 0.21 -35.89 76.79
CA ARG A 56 -0.28 -35.85 78.17
C ARG A 56 0.58 -36.66 79.07
N ARG A 57 0.48 -36.44 80.37
CA ARG A 57 1.06 -37.35 81.40
C ARG A 57 -0.01 -38.35 81.80
N ASP A 58 0.38 -39.61 81.83
CA ASP A 58 -0.48 -40.66 82.31
C ASP A 58 -0.53 -40.71 83.84
N ALA A 59 -1.25 -41.67 84.42
CA ALA A 59 -1.37 -41.84 85.87
C ALA A 59 -0.03 -42.27 86.55
N ALA A 60 0.93 -42.77 85.77
CA ALA A 60 2.29 -43.12 86.24
C ALA A 60 3.27 -41.94 86.15
N GLY A 61 2.83 -40.84 85.52
CA GLY A 61 3.66 -39.62 85.30
C GLY A 61 4.48 -39.66 84.02
N GLU A 62 4.32 -40.69 83.16
CA GLU A 62 4.99 -40.81 81.87
C GLU A 62 4.25 -40.03 80.79
N PHE A 63 5.06 -39.51 79.79
CA PHE A 63 4.48 -38.79 78.66
C PHE A 63 3.93 -39.72 77.54
N VAL A 64 2.65 -39.62 77.22
CA VAL A 64 1.97 -40.45 76.24
C VAL A 64 1.19 -39.59 75.31
N PHE A 65 1.20 -39.93 74.01
CA PHE A 65 0.33 -39.32 73.01
C PHE A 65 -1.02 -40.02 73.02
N GLU A 66 -2.06 -39.22 72.87
CA GLU A 66 -3.45 -39.70 72.67
C GLU A 66 -3.65 -40.18 71.21
N GLU A 67 -4.50 -41.21 71.05
CA GLU A 67 -4.98 -41.75 69.83
C GLU A 67 -4.00 -42.43 68.87
N GLN A 68 -2.74 -41.99 68.81
CA GLN A 68 -1.73 -42.47 67.85
C GLN A 68 -0.34 -42.55 68.59
N PRO A 69 0.61 -43.38 68.06
CA PRO A 69 1.97 -43.43 68.59
C PRO A 69 2.75 -42.14 68.28
N ALA A 70 3.83 -41.87 68.98
CA ALA A 70 4.67 -40.70 68.90
C ALA A 70 5.16 -40.48 67.48
N GLU A 71 5.53 -41.54 66.75
CA GLU A 71 6.07 -41.48 65.38
C GLU A 71 4.99 -40.83 64.37
N ALA A 72 3.72 -41.09 64.61
CA ALA A 72 2.67 -40.56 63.78
C ALA A 72 2.39 -39.07 64.05
N TRP A 73 2.47 -38.62 65.34
CA TRP A 73 2.28 -37.24 65.71
C TRP A 73 3.49 -36.37 65.36
N LEU A 74 4.70 -36.96 65.41
CA LEU A 74 5.94 -36.25 65.10
C LEU A 74 6.43 -36.39 63.67
N GLU A 75 5.61 -36.95 62.78
CA GLU A 75 5.94 -37.08 61.38
C GLU A 75 6.27 -35.71 60.76
N GLY A 76 7.53 -35.56 60.29
CA GLY A 76 8.07 -34.31 59.76
C GLY A 76 8.86 -33.46 60.76
N TYR A 77 8.80 -33.73 62.03
CA TYR A 77 9.72 -33.19 63.05
C TYR A 77 10.97 -34.06 63.15
N ALA A 78 12.13 -33.43 63.33
CA ALA A 78 13.39 -34.13 63.46
C ALA A 78 13.57 -34.72 64.91
N TRP A 79 13.09 -33.98 65.89
CA TRP A 79 13.13 -34.37 67.29
C TRP A 79 12.14 -33.57 68.14
N ALA A 80 11.86 -34.02 69.32
CA ALA A 80 11.02 -33.31 70.28
C ALA A 80 11.58 -33.45 71.70
N MET A 81 11.38 -32.43 72.55
CA MET A 81 11.69 -32.48 74.00
C MET A 81 10.65 -31.66 74.75
N VAL A 82 10.49 -32.02 76.04
CA VAL A 82 9.71 -31.22 77.00
C VAL A 82 10.67 -30.72 78.06
N LEU A 83 10.62 -29.41 78.30
CA LEU A 83 11.35 -28.73 79.34
C LEU A 83 10.44 -28.46 80.55
N ASP A 84 10.91 -28.64 81.76
CA ASP A 84 10.25 -28.19 82.97
C ASP A 84 10.55 -26.71 83.29
N ASP A 85 10.00 -26.17 84.38
CA ASP A 85 10.21 -24.80 84.80
C ASP A 85 11.67 -24.49 85.20
N ALA A 86 12.47 -25.53 85.47
CA ALA A 86 13.88 -25.43 85.81
C ALA A 86 14.78 -25.50 84.54
N GLY A 87 14.21 -25.70 83.37
CA GLY A 87 14.92 -25.88 82.11
C GLY A 87 15.52 -27.28 81.94
N GLN A 88 15.11 -28.27 82.71
CA GLN A 88 15.57 -29.67 82.55
C GLN A 88 14.74 -30.38 81.48
N VAL A 89 15.38 -31.23 80.67
CA VAL A 89 14.70 -32.11 79.74
C VAL A 89 14.07 -33.25 80.51
N ILE A 90 12.72 -33.24 80.58
CA ILE A 90 11.92 -34.22 81.29
C ILE A 90 11.29 -35.28 80.41
N TRP A 91 11.33 -35.10 79.11
CA TRP A 91 10.94 -36.06 78.10
C TRP A 91 11.61 -35.72 76.79
N GLN A 92 11.92 -36.73 75.96
CA GLN A 92 12.60 -36.56 74.71
C GLN A 92 12.15 -37.64 73.69
N TYR A 93 12.21 -37.27 72.39
CA TYR A 93 12.00 -38.14 71.24
C TYR A 93 13.04 -37.78 70.16
N ASP A 94 13.84 -38.74 69.75
CA ASP A 94 14.94 -38.61 68.77
C ASP A 94 15.84 -37.37 69.01
N LEU A 95 16.02 -36.94 70.28
CA LEU A 95 16.81 -35.77 70.65
C LEU A 95 18.27 -36.00 70.38
N PRO A 96 19.00 -35.18 69.64
CA PRO A 96 20.46 -35.24 69.54
C PRO A 96 21.14 -35.14 70.91
N ALA A 97 22.17 -35.94 71.14
CA ALA A 97 22.83 -36.00 72.45
C ALA A 97 23.42 -34.66 72.92
N GLU A 98 23.78 -33.81 71.97
CA GLU A 98 24.26 -32.43 72.22
C GLU A 98 23.17 -31.48 72.74
N LEU A 99 21.91 -31.79 72.53
CA LEU A 99 20.78 -31.01 73.00
C LEU A 99 20.17 -31.49 74.30
N ASP A 100 20.68 -32.63 74.87
CA ASP A 100 20.24 -33.20 76.17
C ASP A 100 21.01 -32.59 77.31
N HIS A 101 20.63 -31.37 77.65
CA HIS A 101 21.25 -30.69 78.85
C HIS A 101 20.20 -29.75 79.49
N THR A 102 20.58 -29.16 80.64
CA THR A 102 19.74 -28.18 81.33
C THR A 102 19.88 -26.82 80.67
N TYR A 103 18.78 -26.24 80.22
CA TYR A 103 18.77 -24.95 79.55
C TYR A 103 18.58 -23.79 80.52
N THR A 104 19.41 -22.76 80.38
CA THR A 104 19.23 -21.51 81.09
C THR A 104 18.04 -20.70 80.48
N VAL A 105 17.50 -19.81 81.33
CA VAL A 105 16.45 -18.89 80.84
C VAL A 105 16.86 -18.09 79.58
N THR A 106 18.18 -17.77 79.52
CA THR A 106 18.72 -17.02 78.38
C THR A 106 18.74 -17.87 77.10
N GLU A 107 19.08 -19.13 77.17
CA GLU A 107 19.10 -20.08 76.06
C GLU A 107 17.68 -20.34 75.59
N VAL A 108 16.74 -20.58 76.50
CA VAL A 108 15.30 -20.74 76.16
C VAL A 108 14.79 -19.52 75.46
N ALA A 109 15.05 -18.31 75.93
CA ALA A 109 14.63 -17.08 75.33
C ALA A 109 15.26 -16.85 73.91
N SER A 110 16.50 -17.37 73.74
CA SER A 110 17.18 -17.30 72.44
C SER A 110 16.52 -18.21 71.41
N PHE A 111 16.40 -19.51 71.68
CA PHE A 111 15.92 -20.46 70.68
C PHE A 111 14.42 -20.34 70.43
N THR A 112 13.64 -19.89 71.39
CA THR A 112 12.20 -19.59 71.10
C THR A 112 12.02 -18.54 70.03
N ARG A 113 13.00 -17.66 69.80
CA ARG A 113 12.97 -16.61 68.75
C ARG A 113 13.68 -17.05 67.47
N TRP A 114 14.68 -17.90 67.56
CA TRP A 114 15.58 -18.25 66.47
C TRP A 114 15.66 -19.78 66.27
N TYR A 115 16.84 -20.29 66.22
CA TYR A 115 17.17 -21.70 66.07
C TYR A 115 17.76 -22.22 67.37
N LEU A 116 17.56 -23.51 67.62
CA LEU A 116 18.35 -24.23 68.61
C LEU A 116 19.44 -24.96 67.87
N GLU A 117 20.68 -24.55 68.06
CA GLU A 117 21.80 -24.87 67.18
C GLU A 117 21.34 -24.52 65.71
N ASP A 118 21.41 -25.41 64.78
CA ASP A 118 20.97 -25.21 63.39
C ASP A 118 19.50 -25.67 63.10
N TYR A 119 18.79 -26.09 64.16
CA TYR A 119 17.41 -26.58 64.04
C TYR A 119 16.38 -25.43 64.21
N PRO A 120 15.49 -25.17 63.22
CA PRO A 120 14.34 -24.33 63.44
C PRO A 120 13.40 -25.01 64.47
N VAL A 121 13.01 -24.33 65.55
CA VAL A 121 12.21 -24.94 66.60
C VAL A 121 10.84 -24.26 66.76
N PHE A 122 9.84 -25.07 67.12
CA PHE A 122 8.50 -24.59 67.50
C PHE A 122 8.29 -24.92 69.01
N CYS A 123 8.02 -23.87 69.76
CA CYS A 123 7.81 -24.01 71.20
C CYS A 123 6.31 -23.82 71.54
N GLN A 124 5.77 -24.68 72.37
CA GLN A 124 4.40 -24.63 72.89
C GLN A 124 4.45 -24.84 74.44
N ILE A 125 3.83 -23.90 75.13
CA ILE A 125 3.73 -23.96 76.60
C ILE A 125 2.42 -24.65 76.99
N ARG A 126 2.46 -25.63 77.86
CA ARG A 126 1.32 -26.36 78.42
C ARG A 126 1.54 -26.58 79.95
N ASP A 127 0.52 -27.08 80.62
CA ASP A 127 0.56 -27.34 82.08
C ASP A 127 1.65 -28.35 82.49
N TYR A 128 2.10 -29.17 81.50
CA TYR A 128 3.16 -30.17 81.77
C TYR A 128 4.59 -29.62 81.51
N GLY A 129 4.74 -28.40 81.09
CA GLY A 129 6.04 -27.79 80.77
C GLY A 129 6.04 -27.18 79.37
N MET A 130 7.20 -26.91 78.81
CA MET A 130 7.40 -26.38 77.49
C MET A 130 7.79 -27.49 76.47
N LEU A 131 6.90 -27.81 75.54
CA LEU A 131 7.19 -28.69 74.38
C LEU A 131 7.99 -27.88 73.35
N VAL A 132 9.15 -28.41 72.98
CA VAL A 132 10.03 -27.91 71.92
C VAL A 132 10.11 -28.95 70.82
N LEU A 133 9.76 -28.57 69.63
CA LEU A 133 9.75 -29.42 68.44
C LEU A 133 10.79 -28.88 67.45
N GLY A 134 11.80 -29.66 67.16
CA GLY A 134 12.82 -29.34 66.15
C GLY A 134 12.38 -29.87 64.75
N VAL A 135 12.51 -29.07 63.76
CA VAL A 135 12.33 -29.52 62.33
C VAL A 135 13.69 -29.70 61.67
N PRO A 136 13.82 -30.50 60.62
CA PRO A 136 15.09 -30.72 59.93
C PRO A 136 15.79 -29.42 59.60
N GLN A 137 17.11 -29.39 59.67
CA GLN A 137 17.96 -28.27 59.28
C GLN A 137 17.60 -27.86 57.83
N ASP A 138 17.66 -26.58 57.50
CA ASP A 138 17.32 -25.99 56.19
C ASP A 138 15.89 -26.17 55.72
N SER A 139 14.99 -26.78 56.51
CA SER A 139 13.58 -27.00 56.13
C SER A 139 12.72 -25.73 56.28
N VAL A 140 13.06 -24.82 57.16
CA VAL A 140 12.32 -23.57 57.42
C VAL A 140 13.31 -22.43 57.67
N VAL A 141 13.11 -21.32 56.95
CA VAL A 141 13.86 -20.07 57.18
C VAL A 141 13.01 -19.13 58.04
N ARG A 142 13.53 -18.75 59.20
CA ARG A 142 12.89 -17.78 60.07
C ARG A 142 13.38 -16.38 59.80
N TYR A 143 12.43 -15.47 59.57
CA TYR A 143 12.69 -14.04 59.47
C TYR A 143 12.10 -13.32 60.67
N ASN A 144 12.93 -12.52 61.35
CA ASN A 144 12.46 -11.68 62.44
C ASN A 144 11.89 -10.36 61.90
N PHE A 145 10.68 -10.39 61.36
CA PHE A 145 10.00 -9.23 60.86
C PHE A 145 9.19 -8.53 61.96
N TYR A 146 9.66 -7.36 62.36
CA TYR A 146 8.83 -6.42 63.11
C TYR A 146 8.15 -5.48 62.14
N SER A 147 6.86 -5.61 61.92
CA SER A 147 6.12 -4.73 61.06
C SER A 147 5.02 -4.03 61.83
N ASN A 148 4.75 -2.75 61.47
CA ASN A 148 3.63 -2.03 62.02
C ASN A 148 2.32 -2.66 61.50
N PRO A 149 1.40 -3.11 62.37
CA PRO A 149 0.14 -3.72 61.99
C PRO A 149 -0.66 -2.84 61.00
N VAL A 150 -0.62 -1.51 61.23
CA VAL A 150 -1.31 -0.52 60.34
C VAL A 150 -0.70 -0.54 58.93
N LEU A 151 0.60 -0.73 58.79
CA LEU A 151 1.27 -0.83 57.51
C LEU A 151 0.86 -2.11 56.74
N ILE A 152 0.85 -3.26 57.44
CA ILE A 152 0.42 -4.53 56.86
C ILE A 152 -1.03 -4.47 56.39
N ASP A 153 -1.95 -3.96 57.22
CA ASP A 153 -3.35 -3.80 56.90
C ASP A 153 -3.53 -2.86 55.74
N ALA A 154 -2.80 -1.72 55.70
CA ALA A 154 -2.81 -0.79 54.58
C ALA A 154 -2.30 -1.41 53.27
N ILE A 155 -1.22 -2.24 53.31
CA ILE A 155 -0.70 -2.95 52.11
C ILE A 155 -1.75 -3.95 51.61
N ILE A 156 -2.32 -4.77 52.48
CA ILE A 156 -3.30 -5.78 52.13
C ILE A 156 -4.55 -5.09 51.51
N LYS A 157 -5.09 -4.09 52.17
CA LYS A 157 -6.30 -3.35 51.73
C LYS A 157 -6.08 -2.61 50.42
N ASN A 158 -4.89 -2.06 50.18
CA ASN A 158 -4.61 -1.24 49.01
C ASN A 158 -3.92 -1.99 47.85
N SER A 159 -3.39 -3.21 48.11
CA SER A 159 -2.67 -3.98 47.07
C SER A 159 -3.50 -4.14 45.76
N GLY A 160 -4.77 -4.47 45.89
CA GLY A 160 -5.69 -4.58 44.73
C GLY A 160 -5.88 -3.24 44.00
N ARG A 161 -5.99 -2.13 44.75
CA ARG A 161 -6.13 -0.80 44.15
C ARG A 161 -4.86 -0.38 43.41
N VAL A 162 -3.70 -0.61 43.98
CA VAL A 162 -2.39 -0.34 43.35
C VAL A 162 -2.23 -1.17 42.08
N LEU A 163 -2.54 -2.46 42.13
CA LEU A 163 -2.50 -3.33 40.95
C LEU A 163 -3.40 -2.81 39.82
N VAL A 164 -4.66 -2.50 40.12
CA VAL A 164 -5.60 -1.96 39.13
C VAL A 164 -5.10 -0.63 38.58
N THR A 165 -4.57 0.26 39.41
CA THR A 165 -4.04 1.56 38.94
C THR A 165 -2.86 1.37 38.00
N VAL A 166 -1.93 0.47 38.30
CA VAL A 166 -0.78 0.16 37.40
C VAL A 166 -1.28 -0.41 36.08
N LEU A 167 -2.24 -1.33 36.09
CA LEU A 167 -2.82 -1.91 34.88
C LEU A 167 -3.49 -0.85 33.99
N VAL A 168 -4.25 0.06 34.60
CA VAL A 168 -4.90 1.18 33.90
C VAL A 168 -3.86 2.11 33.27
N LEU A 169 -2.79 2.46 33.98
CA LEU A 169 -1.71 3.30 33.45
C LEU A 169 -0.99 2.64 32.27
N ILE A 170 -0.70 1.35 32.35
CA ILE A 170 -0.10 0.58 31.24
C ILE A 170 -1.05 0.58 30.04
N PHE A 171 -2.34 0.35 30.25
CA PHE A 171 -3.35 0.35 29.19
C PHE A 171 -3.48 1.71 28.51
N ILE A 172 -3.53 2.79 29.28
CA ILE A 172 -3.58 4.16 28.73
C ILE A 172 -2.30 4.47 27.94
N SER A 173 -1.12 4.12 28.46
CA SER A 173 0.16 4.28 27.75
C SER A 173 0.16 3.53 26.42
N PHE A 174 -0.33 2.29 26.41
CA PHE A 174 -0.47 1.48 25.20
C PHE A 174 -1.41 2.15 24.18
N LEU A 175 -2.57 2.65 24.62
CA LEU A 175 -3.52 3.35 23.73
C LEU A 175 -2.90 4.60 23.12
N LEU A 176 -2.17 5.40 23.89
CA LEU A 176 -1.49 6.60 23.39
C LEU A 176 -0.43 6.28 22.33
N VAL A 177 0.42 5.29 22.59
CA VAL A 177 1.44 4.84 21.62
C VAL A 177 0.80 4.29 20.36
N SER A 178 -0.23 3.46 20.51
CA SER A 178 -0.98 2.86 19.39
C SER A 178 -1.66 3.92 18.53
N TRP A 179 -2.34 4.89 19.14
CA TRP A 179 -3.00 6.00 18.44
C TRP A 179 -1.99 6.84 17.63
N ARG A 180 -0.84 7.17 18.27
CA ARG A 180 0.23 7.91 17.60
C ARG A 180 0.83 7.15 16.43
N SER A 181 1.05 5.84 16.57
CA SER A 181 1.56 4.96 15.51
C SER A 181 0.59 4.85 14.34
N THR A 182 -0.71 4.64 14.61
CA THR A 182 -1.74 4.53 13.58
C THR A 182 -1.88 5.82 12.77
N ARG A 183 -1.85 6.98 13.43
CA ARG A 183 -1.93 8.27 12.77
C ARG A 183 -0.72 8.54 11.87
N SER A 184 0.47 8.10 12.29
CA SER A 184 1.70 8.21 11.48
C SER A 184 1.68 7.33 10.23
N LEU A 185 1.13 6.11 10.32
CA LEU A 185 0.95 5.22 9.17
C LEU A 185 -0.10 5.75 8.17
N GLN A 186 -1.16 6.38 8.65
CA GLN A 186 -2.19 6.95 7.79
C GLN A 186 -1.62 8.03 6.86
N SER A 187 -0.76 8.91 7.37
CA SER A 187 -0.11 9.95 6.55
C SER A 187 0.74 9.36 5.42
N VAL A 188 1.42 8.23 5.66
CA VAL A 188 2.21 7.54 4.63
C VAL A 188 1.32 6.92 3.55
N THR A 189 0.17 6.34 3.95
CA THR A 189 -0.77 5.76 3.00
C THR A 189 -1.42 6.83 2.12
N GLU A 190 -1.82 7.95 2.71
CA GLU A 190 -2.33 9.12 1.96
C GLU A 190 -1.27 9.66 0.98
N GLY A 191 0.00 9.70 1.41
CA GLY A 191 1.11 10.09 0.55
C GLY A 191 1.31 9.13 -0.63
N LEU A 192 1.14 7.82 -0.44
CA LEU A 192 1.19 6.84 -1.54
C LEU A 192 0.05 7.02 -2.54
N ASP A 193 -1.17 7.29 -2.06
CA ASP A 193 -2.33 7.55 -2.92
C ASP A 193 -2.12 8.83 -3.77
N ILE A 194 -1.55 9.89 -3.17
CA ILE A 194 -1.19 11.13 -3.88
C ILE A 194 -0.13 10.86 -4.96
N LEU A 195 0.93 10.09 -4.62
CA LEU A 195 1.97 9.69 -5.58
C LEU A 195 1.44 8.84 -6.73
N ALA A 196 0.54 7.89 -6.44
CA ALA A 196 -0.11 7.07 -7.45
C ALA A 196 -0.99 7.91 -8.41
N GLY A 197 -1.57 9.02 -7.91
CA GLY A 197 -2.29 10.00 -8.72
C GLY A 197 -1.39 11.01 -9.46
N GLY A 198 -0.06 10.83 -9.43
CA GLY A 198 0.89 11.75 -10.09
C GLY A 198 1.22 13.03 -9.31
N GLY A 199 0.74 13.15 -8.07
CA GLY A 199 1.02 14.30 -7.20
C GLY A 199 2.40 14.24 -6.55
N THR A 200 2.80 15.34 -5.90
CA THR A 200 4.03 15.43 -5.11
C THR A 200 3.73 15.29 -3.63
N VAL A 201 4.63 14.64 -2.89
CA VAL A 201 4.48 14.36 -1.47
C VAL A 201 5.67 14.92 -0.69
N ASP A 202 5.37 15.59 0.43
CA ASP A 202 6.35 16.01 1.43
C ASP A 202 5.82 15.64 2.84
N LEU A 203 6.25 14.49 3.35
CA LEU A 203 5.82 13.94 4.64
C LEU A 203 6.82 14.29 5.74
N PRO A 204 6.35 14.52 6.98
CA PRO A 204 7.22 14.71 8.13
C PRO A 204 8.13 13.51 8.36
N THR A 205 9.44 13.73 8.41
CA THR A 205 10.46 12.67 8.55
C THR A 205 10.80 12.31 10.00
N LYS A 206 10.05 12.83 10.98
CA LYS A 206 10.24 12.57 12.41
C LYS A 206 9.22 11.51 12.90
N GLY A 207 9.67 10.62 13.77
CA GLY A 207 8.82 9.61 14.41
C GLY A 207 9.00 8.19 13.84
N PHE A 208 8.08 7.29 14.21
CA PHE A 208 8.16 5.86 13.88
C PHE A 208 8.23 5.57 12.37
N THR A 209 7.52 6.32 11.56
CA THR A 209 7.51 6.19 10.09
C THR A 209 8.50 7.14 9.39
N GLY A 210 9.37 7.81 10.11
CA GLY A 210 10.25 8.85 9.58
C GLY A 210 11.17 8.40 8.46
N GLU A 211 11.72 7.17 8.54
CA GLU A 211 12.55 6.60 7.49
C GLU A 211 11.74 6.27 6.22
N LEU A 212 10.54 5.74 6.39
CA LEU A 212 9.62 5.46 5.28
C LEU A 212 9.16 6.76 4.60
N ALA A 213 8.81 7.77 5.39
CA ALA A 213 8.47 9.11 4.90
C ALA A 213 9.62 9.74 4.12
N ARG A 214 10.86 9.60 4.60
CA ARG A 214 12.06 10.09 3.88
C ARG A 214 12.23 9.42 2.54
N ARG A 215 12.11 8.10 2.46
CA ARG A 215 12.19 7.35 1.21
C ARG A 215 11.07 7.75 0.24
N LEU A 216 9.86 7.94 0.75
CA LEU A 216 8.72 8.37 -0.06
C LEU A 216 8.93 9.79 -0.63
N ASN A 217 9.41 10.74 0.18
CA ASN A 217 9.77 12.08 -0.27
C ASN A 217 10.87 12.05 -1.34
N GLN A 218 11.90 11.21 -1.17
CA GLN A 218 12.96 11.03 -2.16
C GLN A 218 12.41 10.47 -3.48
N THR A 219 11.52 9.47 -3.42
CA THR A 219 10.87 8.91 -4.62
C THR A 219 10.00 9.95 -5.30
N SER A 220 9.22 10.74 -4.53
CA SER A 220 8.41 11.84 -5.04
C SER A 220 9.25 12.86 -5.80
N GLU A 221 10.36 13.28 -5.22
CA GLU A 221 11.28 14.23 -5.86
C GLU A 221 11.94 13.65 -7.12
N GLN A 222 12.31 12.36 -7.12
CA GLN A 222 12.86 11.69 -8.30
C GLN A 222 11.85 11.60 -9.43
N LEU A 223 10.57 11.27 -9.12
CA LEU A 223 9.48 11.24 -10.10
C LEU A 223 9.23 12.64 -10.68
N ARG A 224 9.17 13.66 -9.83
CA ARG A 224 9.03 15.05 -10.25
C ARG A 224 10.13 15.46 -11.23
N ARG A 225 11.41 15.21 -10.88
CA ARG A 225 12.55 15.53 -11.74
C ARG A 225 12.50 14.76 -13.07
N ARG A 226 12.11 13.48 -13.05
CA ARG A 226 11.96 12.70 -14.28
C ARG A 226 10.87 13.28 -15.18
N ASN A 227 9.73 13.64 -14.62
CA ASN A 227 8.63 14.26 -15.37
C ASN A 227 9.05 15.61 -15.96
N GLU A 228 9.76 16.45 -15.21
CA GLU A 228 10.31 17.72 -15.72
C GLU A 228 11.31 17.50 -16.88
N ILE A 229 12.18 16.48 -16.79
CA ILE A 229 13.11 16.14 -17.87
C ILE A 229 12.36 15.67 -19.11
N ILE A 230 11.34 14.80 -18.95
CA ILE A 230 10.51 14.32 -20.06
C ILE A 230 9.83 15.50 -20.72
N GLN A 231 9.16 16.35 -19.95
CA GLN A 231 8.46 17.52 -20.46
C GLN A 231 9.39 18.45 -21.22
N ARG A 232 10.57 18.80 -20.66
CA ARG A 232 11.57 19.64 -21.34
C ARG A 232 12.07 19.01 -22.63
N ARG A 233 12.28 17.68 -22.65
CA ARG A 233 12.69 16.96 -23.85
C ARG A 233 11.61 17.04 -24.93
N ASP A 234 10.36 16.87 -24.55
CA ASP A 234 9.23 16.88 -25.47
C ASP A 234 8.97 18.29 -26.03
N GLU A 235 9.08 19.33 -25.20
CA GLU A 235 9.08 20.73 -25.62
C GLU A 235 10.24 21.05 -26.59
N ALA A 236 11.45 20.60 -26.25
CA ALA A 236 12.62 20.82 -27.11
C ALA A 236 12.45 20.12 -28.47
N ARG A 237 11.90 18.90 -28.50
CA ARG A 237 11.62 18.15 -29.73
C ARG A 237 10.59 18.88 -30.60
N THR A 238 9.49 19.34 -29.99
CA THR A 238 8.44 20.10 -30.71
C THR A 238 9.00 21.39 -31.30
N ASN A 239 9.78 22.14 -30.51
CA ASN A 239 10.40 23.37 -30.96
C ASN A 239 11.44 23.14 -32.08
N TRP A 240 12.22 22.05 -31.97
CA TRP A 240 13.17 21.67 -33.01
C TRP A 240 12.49 21.34 -34.34
N ILE A 241 11.42 20.52 -34.33
CA ILE A 241 10.64 20.18 -35.52
C ILE A 241 10.01 21.44 -36.15
N ALA A 242 9.49 22.35 -35.33
CA ALA A 242 8.93 23.63 -35.82
C ALA A 242 10.00 24.50 -36.47
N GLY A 243 11.21 24.58 -35.87
CA GLY A 243 12.33 25.30 -36.46
C GLY A 243 12.80 24.73 -37.79
N VAL A 244 13.01 23.40 -37.84
CA VAL A 244 13.39 22.70 -39.09
C VAL A 244 12.33 22.88 -40.15
N SER A 245 11.05 22.79 -39.80
CA SER A 245 9.93 23.00 -40.73
C SER A 245 9.93 24.40 -41.36
N HIS A 246 10.24 25.42 -40.53
CA HIS A 246 10.38 26.81 -41.02
C HIS A 246 11.57 26.94 -41.98
N ASP A 247 12.71 26.37 -41.61
CA ASP A 247 13.96 26.49 -42.38
C ASP A 247 13.93 25.73 -43.71
N ILE A 248 13.11 24.67 -43.80
CA ILE A 248 12.85 23.95 -45.04
C ILE A 248 11.83 24.70 -45.91
N ARG A 249 10.80 25.33 -45.34
CA ARG A 249 9.73 26.02 -46.09
C ARG A 249 10.29 27.14 -46.93
N THR A 250 11.25 27.91 -46.44
CA THR A 250 11.84 29.06 -47.12
C THR A 250 12.52 28.71 -48.45
N PRO A 251 13.54 27.81 -48.50
CA PRO A 251 14.18 27.42 -49.75
C PRO A 251 13.20 26.67 -50.70
N LEU A 252 12.28 25.91 -50.13
CA LEU A 252 11.28 25.16 -50.92
C LEU A 252 10.34 26.09 -51.66
N SER A 253 9.90 27.19 -51.03
CA SER A 253 9.05 28.20 -51.68
C SER A 253 9.78 28.89 -52.84
N LEU A 254 11.10 29.11 -52.71
CA LEU A 254 11.93 29.66 -53.81
C LEU A 254 12.03 28.67 -54.97
N ILE A 255 12.28 27.38 -54.69
CA ILE A 255 12.35 26.32 -55.72
C ILE A 255 11.01 26.21 -56.46
N MET A 256 9.90 26.23 -55.72
CA MET A 256 8.56 26.20 -56.30
C MET A 256 8.32 27.43 -57.21
N GLY A 257 8.68 28.65 -56.76
CA GLY A 257 8.51 29.86 -57.53
C GLY A 257 9.32 29.82 -58.84
N TRP A 258 10.59 29.38 -58.80
CA TRP A 258 11.43 29.22 -59.97
C TRP A 258 10.88 28.14 -60.92
N ALA A 259 10.45 27.03 -60.40
CA ALA A 259 9.86 25.94 -61.17
C ALA A 259 8.58 26.40 -61.88
N GLU A 260 7.71 27.17 -61.23
CA GLU A 260 6.51 27.76 -61.81
C GLU A 260 6.85 28.77 -62.92
N GLN A 261 7.85 29.64 -62.73
CA GLN A 261 8.30 30.57 -63.76
C GLN A 261 8.81 29.83 -64.99
N LEU A 262 9.65 28.78 -64.84
CA LEU A 262 10.16 27.96 -65.92
C LEU A 262 9.04 27.17 -66.63
N GLN A 263 8.05 26.69 -65.89
CA GLN A 263 6.90 25.95 -66.44
C GLN A 263 6.02 26.85 -67.33
N ARG A 264 5.91 28.15 -66.97
CA ARG A 264 5.07 29.13 -67.68
C ARG A 264 5.82 29.84 -68.80
N ASP A 265 7.13 29.69 -68.94
CA ASP A 265 7.95 30.36 -69.95
C ASP A 265 7.73 29.72 -71.32
N PRO A 266 7.11 30.43 -72.26
CA PRO A 266 6.82 29.92 -73.59
C PRO A 266 8.08 29.78 -74.48
N SER A 267 9.18 30.39 -74.12
CA SER A 267 10.47 30.30 -74.84
C SER A 267 11.18 28.98 -74.63
N LEU A 268 10.77 28.24 -73.59
CA LEU A 268 11.36 26.94 -73.26
C LEU A 268 10.72 25.78 -74.03
N PRO A 269 11.50 24.73 -74.39
CA PRO A 269 10.97 23.52 -74.97
C PRO A 269 9.98 22.85 -74.03
N GLN A 270 8.95 22.18 -74.59
CA GLN A 270 7.90 21.51 -73.81
C GLN A 270 8.46 20.47 -72.83
N ALA A 271 9.53 19.76 -73.18
CA ALA A 271 10.20 18.84 -72.27
C ALA A 271 10.83 19.52 -71.05
N ALA A 272 11.37 20.76 -71.18
CA ALA A 272 11.93 21.53 -70.11
C ALA A 272 10.78 22.06 -69.19
N ARG A 273 9.69 22.53 -69.74
CA ARG A 273 8.50 22.94 -69.00
C ARG A 273 7.87 21.81 -68.21
N GLY A 274 7.83 20.58 -68.84
CA GLY A 274 7.38 19.38 -68.14
C GLY A 274 8.27 19.01 -66.94
N LYS A 275 9.61 19.09 -67.08
CA LYS A 275 10.52 18.90 -65.97
C LYS A 275 10.34 19.93 -64.84
N ALA A 276 10.11 21.19 -65.19
CA ALA A 276 9.84 22.25 -64.24
C ALA A 276 8.53 21.98 -63.47
N GLY A 277 7.48 21.53 -64.15
CA GLY A 277 6.26 21.04 -63.50
C GLY A 277 6.51 19.91 -62.51
N GLY A 278 7.31 18.90 -62.90
CA GLY A 278 7.70 17.82 -61.98
C GLY A 278 8.48 18.30 -60.74
N ILE A 279 9.37 19.30 -60.90
CA ILE A 279 10.07 19.90 -59.75
C ILE A 279 9.08 20.60 -58.82
N ARG A 280 8.16 21.36 -59.35
CA ARG A 280 7.10 22.04 -58.57
C ARG A 280 6.28 21.00 -57.76
N ASP A 281 5.79 19.96 -58.45
CA ASP A 281 4.93 18.95 -57.84
C ASP A 281 5.68 18.16 -56.73
N GLN A 282 6.96 17.82 -56.92
CA GLN A 282 7.77 17.19 -55.85
C GLN A 282 8.02 18.15 -54.70
N SER A 283 8.24 19.44 -54.96
CA SER A 283 8.43 20.44 -53.93
C SER A 283 7.14 20.65 -53.11
N GLU A 284 5.98 20.56 -53.72
CA GLU A 284 4.69 20.62 -53.05
C GLU A 284 4.45 19.40 -52.14
N LYS A 285 4.84 18.21 -52.59
CA LYS A 285 4.82 16.99 -51.74
C LYS A 285 5.72 17.14 -50.54
N ILE A 286 6.95 17.63 -50.68
CA ILE A 286 7.88 17.87 -49.57
C ILE A 286 7.28 18.87 -48.58
N ARG A 287 6.64 19.95 -49.07
CA ARG A 287 5.96 20.93 -48.21
C ARG A 287 4.88 20.29 -47.35
N ALA A 288 4.02 19.48 -47.97
CA ALA A 288 2.94 18.77 -47.28
C ALA A 288 3.50 17.83 -46.20
N LEU A 289 4.56 17.07 -46.53
CA LEU A 289 5.20 16.17 -45.56
C LEU A 289 5.80 16.89 -44.33
N VAL A 290 6.43 18.05 -44.56
CA VAL A 290 6.98 18.90 -43.49
C VAL A 290 5.86 19.47 -42.60
N GLU A 291 4.75 19.87 -43.21
CA GLU A 291 3.57 20.36 -42.49
C GLU A 291 2.90 19.27 -41.68
N ASP A 292 2.79 18.05 -42.22
CA ASP A 292 2.25 16.88 -41.54
C ASP A 292 3.13 16.49 -40.37
N LEU A 293 4.47 16.45 -40.54
CA LEU A 293 5.41 16.16 -39.45
C LEU A 293 5.27 17.18 -38.32
N ASN A 294 5.17 18.47 -38.65
CA ASN A 294 5.02 19.52 -37.63
C ASN A 294 3.66 19.40 -36.91
N LEU A 295 2.58 19.13 -37.61
CA LEU A 295 1.25 18.95 -37.04
C LEU A 295 1.22 17.72 -36.10
N THR A 296 1.71 16.58 -36.60
CA THR A 296 1.80 15.32 -35.79
C THR A 296 2.57 15.56 -34.50
N SER A 297 3.74 16.20 -34.61
CA SER A 297 4.54 16.53 -33.41
C SER A 297 3.78 17.42 -32.43
N LYS A 298 3.11 18.46 -32.90
CA LYS A 298 2.33 19.36 -32.01
C LYS A 298 1.13 18.65 -31.36
N LEU A 299 0.43 17.80 -32.10
CA LEU A 299 -0.69 17.03 -31.57
C LEU A 299 -0.23 16.00 -30.55
N GLN A 300 0.82 15.24 -30.87
CA GLN A 300 1.39 14.19 -29.99
C GLN A 300 1.84 14.72 -28.63
N TYR A 301 2.40 15.94 -28.59
CA TYR A 301 2.92 16.55 -27.36
C TYR A 301 1.97 17.61 -26.76
N GLY A 302 0.71 17.68 -27.21
CA GLY A 302 -0.30 18.59 -26.68
C GLY A 302 0.01 20.08 -26.93
N ALA A 303 0.93 20.38 -27.86
CA ALA A 303 1.36 21.75 -28.18
C ALA A 303 0.45 22.42 -29.23
N GLN A 304 -0.52 21.71 -29.82
CA GLN A 304 -1.51 22.24 -30.75
C GLN A 304 -2.73 22.73 -29.97
N PRO A 305 -3.02 24.03 -29.94
CA PRO A 305 -4.27 24.52 -29.37
C PRO A 305 -5.44 24.11 -30.25
N LEU A 306 -6.39 23.36 -29.66
CA LEU A 306 -7.61 22.94 -30.34
C LEU A 306 -8.67 24.04 -30.25
N ARG A 307 -9.23 24.42 -31.39
CA ARG A 307 -10.38 25.33 -31.49
C ARG A 307 -11.66 24.53 -31.72
N ARG A 308 -12.11 23.85 -30.66
CA ARG A 308 -13.32 23.06 -30.72
C ARG A 308 -14.55 23.96 -30.74
N GLU A 309 -15.42 23.72 -31.68
CA GLU A 309 -16.71 24.40 -31.81
C GLU A 309 -17.83 23.35 -31.88
N PRO A 310 -18.99 23.62 -31.28
CA PRO A 310 -20.13 22.72 -31.39
C PRO A 310 -20.66 22.73 -32.85
N ALA A 311 -20.88 21.53 -33.38
CA ALA A 311 -21.39 21.36 -34.73
C ALA A 311 -22.38 20.18 -34.80
N HIS A 312 -23.31 20.22 -35.74
CA HIS A 312 -24.10 19.04 -36.08
C HIS A 312 -23.38 18.24 -37.17
N ALA A 313 -23.35 16.92 -37.05
CA ALA A 313 -22.56 16.04 -37.90
C ALA A 313 -22.97 16.10 -39.36
N GLY A 314 -24.27 16.12 -39.70
CA GLY A 314 -24.73 16.18 -41.05
C GLY A 314 -24.26 17.42 -41.82
N PRO A 315 -24.55 18.67 -41.37
CA PRO A 315 -24.02 19.89 -41.99
C PRO A 315 -22.50 19.95 -42.04
N LEU A 316 -21.81 19.49 -40.98
CA LEU A 316 -20.36 19.45 -40.90
C LEU A 316 -19.79 18.59 -42.04
N LEU A 317 -20.23 17.33 -42.14
CA LEU A 317 -19.74 16.38 -43.15
C LEU A 317 -20.01 16.84 -44.55
N ARG A 318 -21.21 17.40 -44.84
CA ARG A 318 -21.51 18.02 -46.15
C ARG A 318 -20.52 19.13 -46.49
N SER A 319 -20.17 19.96 -45.52
CA SER A 319 -19.20 21.03 -45.74
C SER A 319 -17.80 20.47 -46.00
N LEU A 320 -17.35 19.45 -45.24
CA LEU A 320 -16.04 18.83 -45.39
C LEU A 320 -15.88 18.13 -46.75
N VAL A 321 -16.91 17.38 -47.18
CA VAL A 321 -16.93 16.71 -48.47
C VAL A 321 -16.98 17.73 -49.61
N ALA A 322 -17.78 18.82 -49.50
CA ALA A 322 -17.82 19.87 -50.47
C ALA A 322 -16.47 20.61 -50.59
N ASP A 323 -15.80 20.88 -49.47
CA ASP A 323 -14.45 21.48 -49.47
C ASP A 323 -13.45 20.60 -50.25
N PHE A 324 -13.48 19.29 -50.09
CA PHE A 324 -12.65 18.34 -50.83
C PHE A 324 -13.02 18.32 -52.33
N CYS A 325 -14.32 18.26 -52.67
CA CYS A 325 -14.82 18.22 -54.04
C CYS A 325 -14.51 19.53 -54.83
N ASN A 326 -14.27 20.64 -54.16
CA ASN A 326 -13.79 21.88 -54.77
C ASN A 326 -12.26 21.94 -54.94
N GLY A 327 -11.54 20.94 -54.44
CA GLY A 327 -10.08 20.84 -54.51
C GLY A 327 -9.59 20.19 -55.82
N PRO A 328 -8.25 20.28 -56.08
CA PRO A 328 -7.64 19.77 -57.33
C PRO A 328 -7.64 18.24 -57.44
N LEU A 329 -7.82 17.52 -56.33
CA LEU A 329 -7.84 16.05 -56.29
C LEU A 329 -9.23 15.48 -56.69
N ALA A 330 -10.28 16.29 -56.66
CA ALA A 330 -11.66 15.86 -56.94
C ALA A 330 -11.92 15.47 -58.39
N GLU A 331 -11.07 15.91 -59.33
CA GLU A 331 -11.24 15.56 -60.75
C GLU A 331 -11.19 14.05 -61.01
N ARG A 332 -10.55 13.28 -60.06
CA ARG A 332 -10.36 11.83 -60.18
C ARG A 332 -11.09 11.06 -59.06
N CYS A 333 -11.98 11.70 -58.33
CA CYS A 333 -12.71 11.08 -57.23
C CYS A 333 -14.18 11.47 -57.25
N GLN A 334 -15.03 10.48 -57.40
CA GLN A 334 -16.48 10.69 -57.20
C GLN A 334 -16.79 10.37 -55.74
N VAL A 335 -17.27 11.37 -54.99
CA VAL A 335 -17.59 11.17 -53.55
C VAL A 335 -19.11 11.13 -53.38
N GLU A 336 -19.62 10.05 -52.82
CA GLU A 336 -21.01 9.89 -52.41
C GLU A 336 -21.06 10.05 -50.85
N LEU A 337 -22.01 10.90 -50.40
CA LEU A 337 -22.18 11.11 -48.94
C LEU A 337 -23.57 10.62 -48.54
N ASP A 338 -23.59 9.67 -47.61
CA ASP A 338 -24.78 9.12 -46.96
C ASP A 338 -24.77 9.41 -45.48
N VAL A 339 -25.71 10.22 -45.01
CA VAL A 339 -25.84 10.58 -43.59
C VAL A 339 -27.13 9.97 -43.07
N HIS A 340 -26.98 8.98 -42.19
CA HIS A 340 -28.12 8.35 -41.54
C HIS A 340 -28.93 9.39 -40.72
N PRO A 341 -30.28 9.30 -40.68
CA PRO A 341 -31.12 10.26 -39.96
C PRO A 341 -30.70 10.53 -38.51
N ASP A 342 -30.22 9.51 -37.81
CA ASP A 342 -29.76 9.62 -36.42
C ASP A 342 -28.46 10.44 -36.30
N ALA A 343 -27.59 10.42 -37.31
CA ALA A 343 -26.35 11.19 -37.36
C ALA A 343 -26.58 12.65 -37.81
N GLU A 344 -27.68 12.95 -38.50
CA GLU A 344 -27.95 14.27 -39.08
C GLU A 344 -27.87 15.40 -38.04
N THR A 345 -28.42 15.18 -36.86
CA THR A 345 -28.49 16.16 -35.76
C THR A 345 -27.55 15.84 -34.60
N ALA A 346 -26.74 14.80 -34.74
CA ALA A 346 -25.79 14.43 -33.68
C ALA A 346 -24.81 15.58 -33.38
N GLY A 347 -24.76 16.02 -32.13
CA GLY A 347 -23.88 17.11 -31.69
C GLY A 347 -22.46 16.60 -31.45
N VAL A 348 -21.45 17.30 -31.98
CA VAL A 348 -20.04 17.01 -31.75
C VAL A 348 -19.28 18.31 -31.48
N GLU A 349 -18.23 18.23 -30.64
CA GLU A 349 -17.29 19.34 -30.41
C GLU A 349 -16.00 19.09 -31.18
N VAL A 350 -15.75 19.82 -32.28
CA VAL A 350 -14.64 19.56 -33.17
C VAL A 350 -13.89 20.81 -33.59
N ASP A 351 -12.60 20.69 -33.85
CA ASP A 351 -11.82 21.65 -34.64
C ASP A 351 -12.04 21.33 -36.13
N ARG A 352 -12.86 22.14 -36.77
CA ARG A 352 -13.27 21.95 -38.20
C ARG A 352 -12.05 21.88 -39.12
N ALA A 353 -11.01 22.71 -38.88
CA ALA A 353 -9.83 22.76 -39.75
C ALA A 353 -9.01 21.49 -39.67
N LEU A 354 -8.84 20.92 -38.46
CA LEU A 354 -8.17 19.66 -38.28
C LEU A 354 -8.96 18.48 -38.83
N LEU A 355 -10.27 18.47 -38.62
CA LEU A 355 -11.12 17.40 -39.16
C LEU A 355 -11.16 17.45 -40.71
N ALA A 356 -11.21 18.65 -41.33
CA ALA A 356 -11.06 18.81 -42.75
C ALA A 356 -9.75 18.20 -43.29
N ARG A 357 -8.64 18.43 -42.59
CA ARG A 357 -7.34 17.83 -42.92
C ARG A 357 -7.35 16.31 -42.81
N ALA A 358 -8.04 15.73 -41.80
CA ALA A 358 -8.20 14.30 -41.69
C ALA A 358 -8.96 13.70 -42.87
N VAL A 359 -10.09 14.30 -43.25
CA VAL A 359 -10.88 13.86 -44.38
C VAL A 359 -10.10 14.02 -45.70
N GLU A 360 -9.40 15.15 -45.92
CA GLU A 360 -8.52 15.37 -47.07
C GLU A 360 -7.39 14.34 -47.16
N ASN A 361 -6.76 13.96 -46.03
CA ASN A 361 -5.73 12.94 -46.01
C ASN A 361 -6.29 11.57 -46.42
N ILE A 362 -7.48 11.21 -45.96
CA ILE A 362 -8.09 9.92 -46.28
C ILE A 362 -8.50 9.89 -47.76
N LEU A 363 -9.36 10.81 -48.20
CA LEU A 363 -9.84 10.86 -49.59
C LEU A 363 -8.69 11.13 -50.58
N GLY A 364 -7.74 11.98 -50.20
CA GLY A 364 -6.53 12.25 -50.98
C GLY A 364 -5.64 11.02 -51.14
N ASN A 365 -5.58 10.11 -50.16
CA ASN A 365 -4.85 8.83 -50.27
C ASN A 365 -5.54 7.92 -51.29
N SER A 366 -6.86 7.83 -51.27
CA SER A 366 -7.62 7.05 -52.26
C SER A 366 -7.30 7.51 -53.69
N VAL A 367 -7.20 8.83 -53.95
CA VAL A 367 -6.83 9.34 -55.28
C VAL A 367 -5.35 9.09 -55.64
N ARG A 368 -4.43 9.34 -54.71
CA ARG A 368 -2.98 9.27 -54.98
C ARG A 368 -2.45 7.86 -55.19
N HIS A 369 -3.07 6.87 -54.56
CA HIS A 369 -2.60 5.49 -54.59
C HIS A 369 -3.32 4.62 -55.64
N ASN A 370 -4.29 5.18 -56.39
CA ASN A 370 -4.96 4.52 -57.46
C ASN A 370 -4.66 5.21 -58.83
N GLU A 371 -4.43 4.42 -59.86
CA GLU A 371 -4.14 4.91 -61.23
C GLU A 371 -5.45 5.34 -61.93
N ALA A 372 -6.55 4.64 -61.71
CA ALA A 372 -7.87 4.93 -62.22
C ALA A 372 -8.64 5.93 -61.38
N ASP A 373 -9.74 6.45 -61.89
CA ASP A 373 -10.70 7.21 -61.12
C ASP A 373 -11.33 6.34 -60.03
N VAL A 374 -11.54 6.91 -58.86
CA VAL A 374 -11.96 6.19 -57.64
C VAL A 374 -13.35 6.65 -57.23
N HIS A 375 -14.18 5.71 -56.82
CA HIS A 375 -15.43 6.02 -56.13
C HIS A 375 -15.27 5.91 -54.64
N CYS A 376 -15.51 7.02 -53.92
CA CYS A 376 -15.41 7.10 -52.47
C CYS A 376 -16.82 7.24 -51.85
N THR A 377 -17.10 6.49 -50.81
CA THR A 377 -18.33 6.61 -50.03
C THR A 377 -17.99 7.16 -48.63
N VAL A 378 -18.75 8.12 -48.16
CA VAL A 378 -18.70 8.68 -46.82
C VAL A 378 -20.02 8.40 -46.13
N THR A 379 -20.05 7.50 -45.17
CA THR A 379 -21.28 7.15 -44.45
C THR A 379 -21.15 7.62 -42.98
N ALA A 380 -22.21 8.22 -42.45
CA ALA A 380 -22.24 8.66 -41.07
C ALA A 380 -23.41 8.02 -40.32
N GLU A 381 -23.10 7.43 -39.19
CA GLU A 381 -24.03 6.74 -38.26
C GLU A 381 -23.82 7.25 -36.84
N ALA A 382 -24.91 7.45 -36.08
CA ALA A 382 -24.83 7.81 -34.67
C ALA A 382 -25.26 6.61 -33.80
N GLU A 383 -24.41 6.22 -32.89
CA GLU A 383 -24.70 5.30 -31.80
C GLU A 383 -24.86 6.10 -30.49
N GLU A 384 -25.41 5.51 -29.41
CA GLU A 384 -25.80 6.22 -28.17
C GLU A 384 -24.80 7.27 -27.64
N LYS A 385 -23.49 7.10 -27.86
CA LYS A 385 -22.44 8.01 -27.37
C LYS A 385 -21.35 8.36 -28.36
N ALA A 386 -21.48 7.90 -29.61
CA ALA A 386 -20.43 8.03 -30.60
C ALA A 386 -21.01 8.28 -31.99
N LEU A 387 -20.42 9.24 -32.68
CA LEU A 387 -20.60 9.42 -34.13
C LEU A 387 -19.54 8.59 -34.84
N ARG A 388 -19.94 7.68 -35.72
CA ARG A 388 -19.08 6.90 -36.62
C ARG A 388 -19.17 7.46 -38.02
N VAL A 389 -18.04 7.87 -38.58
CA VAL A 389 -17.90 8.30 -39.94
C VAL A 389 -17.01 7.30 -40.67
N ILE A 390 -17.58 6.61 -41.66
CA ILE A 390 -16.93 5.58 -42.45
C ILE A 390 -16.59 6.17 -43.79
N LEU A 391 -15.30 6.22 -44.14
CA LEU A 391 -14.82 6.62 -45.47
C LEU A 391 -14.26 5.37 -46.14
N ALA A 392 -14.82 5.01 -47.26
CA ALA A 392 -14.40 3.81 -48.02
C ALA A 392 -14.19 4.14 -49.48
N ASP A 393 -13.29 3.46 -50.15
CA ASP A 393 -13.06 3.55 -51.58
C ASP A 393 -13.15 2.16 -52.25
N ASP A 394 -13.24 2.15 -53.56
CA ASP A 394 -13.25 0.97 -54.42
C ASP A 394 -11.90 0.69 -55.11
N GLY A 395 -10.81 1.26 -54.56
CA GLY A 395 -9.48 1.16 -55.12
C GLY A 395 -8.73 -0.13 -54.77
N ALA A 396 -7.40 -0.07 -54.81
CA ALA A 396 -6.53 -1.21 -54.55
C ALA A 396 -6.43 -1.62 -53.03
N GLY A 397 -6.92 -0.73 -52.14
CA GLY A 397 -6.83 -0.93 -50.69
C GLY A 397 -5.42 -0.71 -50.10
N TYR A 398 -5.27 -0.97 -48.80
CA TYR A 398 -3.99 -0.82 -48.12
C TYR A 398 -3.07 -2.03 -48.37
N PRO A 399 -1.77 -1.82 -48.68
CA PRO A 399 -0.79 -2.89 -48.66
C PRO A 399 -0.74 -3.57 -47.29
N ALA A 400 -0.54 -4.89 -47.23
CA ALA A 400 -0.49 -5.64 -45.97
C ALA A 400 0.54 -5.10 -44.99
N ALA A 401 1.69 -4.58 -45.46
CA ALA A 401 2.72 -3.97 -44.64
C ALA A 401 2.23 -2.67 -43.96
N VAL A 402 1.34 -1.89 -44.62
CA VAL A 402 0.73 -0.67 -44.05
C VAL A 402 -0.22 -1.05 -42.93
N LEU A 403 -1.13 -1.98 -43.16
CA LEU A 403 -2.07 -2.45 -42.12
C LEU A 403 -1.37 -3.07 -40.94
N HIS A 404 -0.33 -3.84 -41.19
CA HIS A 404 0.49 -4.43 -40.09
C HIS A 404 1.03 -3.35 -39.14
N VAL A 405 1.57 -2.26 -39.68
CA VAL A 405 2.10 -1.15 -38.87
C VAL A 405 0.96 -0.37 -38.18
N LEU A 406 -0.14 -0.10 -38.87
CA LEU A 406 -1.32 0.61 -38.30
C LEU A 406 -2.00 -0.16 -37.17
N HIS A 407 -1.94 -1.50 -37.20
CA HIS A 407 -2.43 -2.38 -36.14
C HIS A 407 -1.39 -2.66 -35.03
N GLY A 408 -0.32 -1.86 -34.96
CA GLY A 408 0.67 -1.92 -33.89
C GLY A 408 1.76 -2.99 -34.08
N GLY A 409 1.92 -3.52 -35.29
CA GLY A 409 3.01 -4.42 -35.64
C GLY A 409 4.37 -3.72 -35.69
N GLU A 410 5.47 -4.49 -35.56
CA GLU A 410 6.82 -3.95 -35.60
C GLU A 410 7.17 -3.42 -37.00
N GLN A 411 7.80 -2.25 -37.07
CA GLN A 411 8.32 -1.68 -38.32
C GLN A 411 9.54 -2.48 -38.78
N GLY A 412 9.48 -3.05 -40.00
CA GLY A 412 10.64 -3.70 -40.61
C GLY A 412 11.71 -2.71 -41.09
N ASP A 413 12.80 -3.22 -41.72
CA ASP A 413 13.93 -2.40 -42.19
C ASP A 413 13.55 -1.31 -43.21
N ASN A 414 12.40 -1.41 -43.86
CA ASN A 414 11.90 -0.44 -44.82
C ASN A 414 10.44 -0.13 -44.52
N PRO A 415 10.14 0.76 -43.54
CA PRO A 415 8.77 1.05 -43.12
C PRO A 415 7.99 1.74 -44.22
N PRO A 416 6.71 1.40 -44.38
CA PRO A 416 5.84 2.06 -45.35
C PRO A 416 5.62 3.53 -44.96
N HIS A 417 5.41 4.38 -45.96
CA HIS A 417 5.16 5.79 -45.74
C HIS A 417 3.68 6.02 -45.34
N ILE A 418 3.43 6.13 -44.03
CA ILE A 418 2.09 6.22 -43.44
C ILE A 418 1.82 7.55 -42.69
N LEU A 419 2.69 8.58 -42.93
CA LEU A 419 2.62 9.84 -42.18
C LEU A 419 1.23 10.49 -42.21
N GLY A 420 0.57 10.53 -43.41
CA GLY A 420 -0.79 11.07 -43.55
C GLY A 420 -1.82 10.32 -42.70
N LEU A 421 -1.73 9.00 -42.57
CA LEU A 421 -2.65 8.20 -41.75
C LEU A 421 -2.36 8.41 -40.24
N HIS A 422 -1.11 8.56 -39.85
CA HIS A 422 -0.77 8.97 -38.49
C HIS A 422 -1.30 10.38 -38.13
N VAL A 423 -1.32 11.32 -39.07
CA VAL A 423 -1.96 12.62 -38.85
C VAL A 423 -3.44 12.44 -38.52
N VAL A 424 -4.14 11.57 -39.28
CA VAL A 424 -5.56 11.25 -39.01
C VAL A 424 -5.73 10.70 -37.60
N GLU A 425 -4.93 9.70 -37.22
CA GLU A 425 -4.98 9.11 -35.90
C GLU A 425 -4.76 10.14 -34.77
N GLN A 426 -3.75 11.01 -34.91
CA GLN A 426 -3.46 12.06 -33.93
C GLN A 426 -4.57 13.13 -33.85
N ILE A 427 -5.18 13.47 -34.98
CA ILE A 427 -6.33 14.38 -35.01
C ILE A 427 -7.51 13.77 -34.24
N MET A 428 -7.82 12.50 -34.51
CA MET A 428 -8.93 11.82 -33.82
C MET A 428 -8.68 11.69 -32.32
N GLN A 429 -7.48 11.28 -31.93
CA GLN A 429 -7.09 11.23 -30.49
C GLN A 429 -7.20 12.60 -29.82
N ALA A 430 -6.78 13.66 -30.48
CA ALA A 430 -6.90 15.02 -29.96
C ALA A 430 -8.37 15.46 -29.77
N HIS A 431 -9.32 14.87 -30.50
CA HIS A 431 -10.75 15.08 -30.31
C HIS A 431 -11.41 14.11 -29.32
N GLY A 432 -10.63 13.21 -28.70
CA GLY A 432 -11.14 12.17 -27.80
C GLY A 432 -11.80 11.00 -28.51
N GLY A 433 -11.56 10.89 -29.81
CA GLY A 433 -12.07 9.83 -30.70
C GLY A 433 -10.98 8.83 -31.11
N THR A 434 -11.32 7.95 -32.06
CA THR A 434 -10.40 6.93 -32.61
C THR A 434 -10.48 6.92 -34.13
N ALA A 435 -9.39 6.45 -34.78
CA ALA A 435 -9.36 6.13 -36.20
C ALA A 435 -8.98 4.65 -36.34
N GLU A 436 -9.73 3.89 -37.11
CA GLU A 436 -9.48 2.50 -37.45
C GLU A 436 -9.31 2.39 -38.98
N PHE A 437 -8.33 1.61 -39.42
CA PHE A 437 -7.96 1.43 -40.83
C PHE A 437 -8.08 -0.04 -41.20
N ASP A 438 -8.80 -0.32 -42.29
CA ASP A 438 -9.08 -1.69 -42.71
C ASP A 438 -9.19 -1.78 -44.25
N GLN A 439 -9.35 -2.98 -44.79
CA GLN A 439 -9.72 -3.22 -46.14
C GLN A 439 -11.22 -3.06 -46.32
N ASN A 440 -11.63 -2.52 -47.49
CA ASN A 440 -13.03 -2.50 -47.88
C ASN A 440 -13.38 -3.80 -48.62
N GLU A 441 -14.62 -4.24 -48.54
CA GLU A 441 -15.13 -5.40 -49.28
C GLU A 441 -16.00 -4.93 -50.49
N PRO A 442 -15.86 -5.51 -51.70
CA PRO A 442 -14.93 -6.61 -52.05
C PRO A 442 -13.49 -6.18 -52.32
N HIS A 443 -13.19 -4.89 -52.46
CA HIS A 443 -11.84 -4.30 -52.63
C HIS A 443 -11.88 -2.81 -52.27
N GLY A 444 -10.70 -2.23 -51.97
CA GLY A 444 -10.55 -0.85 -51.58
C GLY A 444 -10.05 -0.65 -50.13
N SER A 445 -9.92 0.60 -49.71
CA SER A 445 -9.61 0.95 -48.32
C SER A 445 -10.86 1.43 -47.56
N ARG A 446 -10.86 1.21 -46.25
CA ARG A 446 -11.91 1.64 -45.33
C ARG A 446 -11.29 2.26 -44.08
N VAL A 447 -11.75 3.44 -43.74
CA VAL A 447 -11.36 4.16 -42.54
C VAL A 447 -12.59 4.47 -41.71
N ILE A 448 -12.57 4.16 -40.43
CA ILE A 448 -13.66 4.44 -39.51
C ILE A 448 -13.16 5.49 -38.50
N LEU A 449 -13.77 6.66 -38.51
CA LEU A 449 -13.53 7.73 -37.58
C LEU A 449 -14.65 7.73 -36.52
N THR A 450 -14.28 7.62 -35.25
CA THR A 450 -15.24 7.62 -34.14
C THR A 450 -15.03 8.88 -33.28
N LEU A 451 -16.08 9.68 -33.11
CA LEU A 451 -16.09 10.92 -32.33
C LEU A 451 -17.08 10.81 -31.17
N PRO A 452 -16.82 11.36 -30.01
CA PRO A 452 -17.80 11.43 -28.92
C PRO A 452 -18.94 12.39 -29.30
N ILE A 453 -20.18 12.01 -29.02
CA ILE A 453 -21.38 12.86 -29.12
C ILE A 453 -21.52 13.66 -27.82
N THR A 454 -21.88 14.94 -27.90
CA THR A 454 -22.09 15.86 -26.78
C THR A 454 -23.54 15.94 -26.35
#